data_63913d850d208db7a3210482e67a3c4f
#
_entry.id   63913d850d208db7a3210482e67a3c4f
#
_cell.length_a   1.000
_cell.length_b   1.000
_cell.length_c   1.000
_cell.angle_alpha   90.00
_cell.angle_beta   90.00
_cell.angle_gamma   90.00
#
_symmetry.space_group_name_H-M   'P 1'
#
loop_
_entity.id
_entity.type
_entity.pdbx_description
1 polymer ?
#
loop_
_entity_poly.entity_id
_entity_poly.type
_entity_poly.pdbx_seq_one_letter_code
_entity_poly.pdbx_strand_id
1 'polypeptide(L)'
;MNSIFNDPGFWHRLQFGFTIVYHYLFPQLTMGLAWFLVYWKWRALRTGDDKYNEAVRFWAKIFGLNFAVGVVTGIPMEFQFGTNWADFSKYAGGVIGQTLAMEGMFAFFLESAFVGALIWGEKRLGPRGHFAAAIAVALGSQISGYFILVTNSFMQHPVGYQIEANGSLGIASMSAYLLNPWAFVQFAHNQLAAIVTGSFVVAAIGAFYALRGLHPIQAKLYLRAGTFVGLIASFLVAFPTGDQQAKMVGNHQPVTLAAMEGKFEGGPRAPVALIGQPNVATQRLDNPIEVPGALSFLAYGHFGSFVHGLNDFPKDAWPDNIELLYYSFHIMITLGTLFIILMGFATLQNWRGRLESSTLLLWVLMLAFPFPYIANTLGWMTTELGRQPWLIYGLFHTRDGYSKVVSNGDAIFTLIGFTGLYFVLGVLFLGLTWREIAKGPDEEAVITPHKEAIA
;
A
#
# COMPACT_ATOMS: atom_id res chain seq x y z
N MET A 1 21.52 -5.55 25.32
CA MET A 1 20.42 -4.57 25.12
C MET A 1 20.88 -3.10 25.15
N ASN A 2 21.81 -2.71 26.01
CA ASN A 2 22.23 -1.28 26.11
C ASN A 2 22.99 -0.72 24.90
N SER A 3 23.48 -1.51 23.95
CA SER A 3 24.26 -1.01 22.80
C SER A 3 23.39 -0.46 21.65
N ILE A 4 22.24 -1.08 21.39
CA ILE A 4 21.36 -0.69 20.25
C ILE A 4 20.73 0.70 20.50
N PHE A 5 20.32 0.97 21.73
CA PHE A 5 19.69 2.25 22.08
C PHE A 5 20.68 3.44 22.11
N ASN A 6 21.98 3.15 22.09
CA ASN A 6 23.04 4.16 22.00
C ASN A 6 23.44 4.45 20.54
N ASP A 7 22.93 3.67 19.57
CA ASP A 7 23.17 3.89 18.15
C ASP A 7 22.21 4.97 17.61
N PRO A 8 22.69 6.12 17.15
CA PRO A 8 21.84 7.13 16.51
C PRO A 8 21.06 6.60 15.32
N GLY A 9 21.65 5.73 14.52
CA GLY A 9 21.03 5.11 13.37
C GLY A 9 19.76 4.32 13.73
N PHE A 10 19.69 3.70 14.90
CA PHE A 10 18.48 3.03 15.38
C PHE A 10 17.29 3.98 15.52
N TRP A 11 17.49 5.14 16.14
CA TRP A 11 16.40 6.10 16.38
C TRP A 11 15.92 6.77 15.09
N HIS A 12 16.86 7.08 14.16
CA HIS A 12 16.50 7.60 12.84
C HIS A 12 15.67 6.60 12.03
N ARG A 13 16.09 5.32 12.02
CA ARG A 13 15.35 4.24 11.35
C ARG A 13 13.96 4.02 11.97
N LEU A 14 13.88 4.02 13.30
CA LEU A 14 12.61 3.83 14.02
C LEU A 14 11.64 4.98 13.75
N GLN A 15 12.12 6.22 13.78
CA GLN A 15 11.28 7.39 13.50
C GLN A 15 10.76 7.36 12.06
N PHE A 16 11.63 7.14 11.09
CA PHE A 16 11.22 7.07 9.69
C PHE A 16 10.28 5.89 9.44
N GLY A 17 10.59 4.72 9.99
CA GLY A 17 9.74 3.54 9.90
C GLY A 17 8.34 3.79 10.47
N PHE A 18 8.24 4.44 11.63
CA PHE A 18 6.95 4.83 12.23
C PHE A 18 6.17 5.80 11.34
N THR A 19 6.82 6.88 10.90
CA THR A 19 6.15 7.93 10.11
C THR A 19 5.69 7.43 8.75
N ILE A 20 6.49 6.63 8.06
CA ILE A 20 6.12 6.08 6.75
C ILE A 20 5.00 5.04 6.86
N VAL A 21 5.07 4.15 7.88
CA VAL A 21 4.00 3.16 8.11
C VAL A 21 2.67 3.84 8.40
N TYR A 22 2.68 4.88 9.23
CA TYR A 22 1.45 5.62 9.52
C TYR A 22 0.94 6.38 8.29
N HIS A 23 1.84 7.05 7.55
CA HIS A 23 1.46 7.86 6.39
C HIS A 23 0.82 7.01 5.27
N TYR A 24 1.43 5.89 4.86
CA TYR A 24 0.94 5.18 3.68
C TYR A 24 -0.45 4.51 3.87
N LEU A 25 -0.94 4.38 5.10
CA LEU A 25 -2.30 3.90 5.36
C LEU A 25 -3.36 4.76 4.63
N PHE A 26 -3.11 6.06 4.48
CA PHE A 26 -4.02 6.99 3.83
C PHE A 26 -3.93 6.96 2.29
N PRO A 27 -2.77 7.13 1.65
CA PRO A 27 -2.64 6.98 0.21
C PRO A 27 -3.14 5.62 -0.31
N GLN A 28 -2.91 4.55 0.44
CA GLN A 28 -3.38 3.22 0.09
C GLN A 28 -4.92 3.17 -0.06
N LEU A 29 -5.67 3.75 0.86
CA LEU A 29 -7.12 3.85 0.74
C LEU A 29 -7.53 4.83 -0.36
N THR A 30 -6.87 5.99 -0.48
CA THR A 30 -7.12 7.00 -1.51
C THR A 30 -7.04 6.39 -2.90
N MET A 31 -5.93 5.74 -3.23
CA MET A 31 -5.69 5.13 -4.54
C MET A 31 -6.71 4.05 -4.88
N GLY A 32 -7.07 3.20 -3.91
CA GLY A 32 -8.08 2.16 -4.11
C GLY A 32 -9.49 2.72 -4.27
N LEU A 33 -9.88 3.66 -3.40
CA LEU A 33 -11.23 4.22 -3.37
C LEU A 33 -11.51 5.14 -4.58
N ALA A 34 -10.49 5.82 -5.11
CA ALA A 34 -10.64 6.69 -6.28
C ALA A 34 -11.29 5.98 -7.48
N TRP A 35 -10.94 4.70 -7.72
CA TRP A 35 -11.51 3.91 -8.81
C TRP A 35 -12.99 3.57 -8.58
N PHE A 36 -13.43 3.39 -7.34
CA PHE A 36 -14.85 3.21 -7.02
C PHE A 36 -15.63 4.50 -7.31
N LEU A 37 -15.08 5.66 -6.98
CA LEU A 37 -15.70 6.96 -7.29
C LEU A 37 -15.86 7.17 -8.80
N VAL A 38 -14.81 6.89 -9.58
CA VAL A 38 -14.85 6.93 -11.04
C VAL A 38 -15.90 5.97 -11.59
N TYR A 39 -15.92 4.71 -11.11
CA TYR A 39 -16.87 3.70 -11.54
C TYR A 39 -18.32 4.12 -11.26
N TRP A 40 -18.63 4.54 -10.04
CA TRP A 40 -20.01 4.96 -9.71
C TRP A 40 -20.43 6.22 -10.46
N LYS A 41 -19.55 7.20 -10.64
CA LYS A 41 -19.87 8.38 -11.44
C LYS A 41 -20.10 8.04 -12.91
N TRP A 42 -19.32 7.13 -13.47
CA TRP A 42 -19.55 6.60 -14.81
C TRP A 42 -20.92 5.88 -14.91
N ARG A 43 -21.26 5.07 -13.90
CA ARG A 43 -22.56 4.38 -13.84
C ARG A 43 -23.72 5.39 -13.79
N ALA A 44 -23.61 6.41 -12.95
CA ALA A 44 -24.62 7.48 -12.87
C ALA A 44 -24.85 8.14 -14.23
N LEU A 45 -23.77 8.47 -14.97
CA LEU A 45 -23.86 9.04 -16.32
C LEU A 45 -24.53 8.11 -17.34
N ARG A 46 -24.29 6.80 -17.21
CA ARG A 46 -24.82 5.83 -18.18
C ARG A 46 -26.27 5.42 -17.91
N THR A 47 -26.66 5.36 -16.66
CA THR A 47 -27.98 4.82 -16.27
C THR A 47 -28.97 5.90 -15.88
N GLY A 48 -28.51 7.10 -15.51
CA GLY A 48 -29.34 8.15 -14.92
C GLY A 48 -29.87 7.82 -13.52
N ASP A 49 -29.41 6.71 -12.89
CA ASP A 49 -29.88 6.26 -11.59
C ASP A 49 -29.06 6.96 -10.48
N ASP A 50 -29.76 7.75 -9.65
CA ASP A 50 -29.13 8.65 -8.67
C ASP A 50 -28.46 7.92 -7.50
N LYS A 51 -28.78 6.66 -7.23
CA LYS A 51 -28.09 5.87 -6.21
C LYS A 51 -26.56 5.83 -6.38
N TYR A 52 -26.09 5.95 -7.63
CA TYR A 52 -24.66 6.02 -7.91
C TYR A 52 -24.06 7.40 -7.56
N ASN A 53 -24.82 8.49 -7.79
CA ASN A 53 -24.40 9.84 -7.35
C ASN A 53 -24.41 9.95 -5.81
N GLU A 54 -25.39 9.36 -5.14
CA GLU A 54 -25.42 9.27 -3.66
C GLU A 54 -24.19 8.53 -3.14
N ALA A 55 -23.82 7.40 -3.77
CA ALA A 55 -22.60 6.69 -3.43
C ALA A 55 -21.36 7.58 -3.62
N VAL A 56 -21.26 8.31 -4.75
CA VAL A 56 -20.14 9.24 -4.97
C VAL A 56 -20.11 10.35 -3.92
N ARG A 57 -21.24 10.98 -3.60
CA ARG A 57 -21.32 12.04 -2.57
C ARG A 57 -20.87 11.55 -1.20
N PHE A 58 -21.32 10.36 -0.80
CA PHE A 58 -20.93 9.74 0.48
C PHE A 58 -19.43 9.42 0.53
N TRP A 59 -18.94 8.67 -0.47
CA TRP A 59 -17.56 8.22 -0.48
C TRP A 59 -16.56 9.35 -0.76
N ALA A 60 -16.94 10.40 -1.49
CA ALA A 60 -16.11 11.58 -1.69
C ALA A 60 -15.82 12.34 -0.39
N LYS A 61 -16.74 12.35 0.59
CA LYS A 61 -16.51 12.92 1.92
C LYS A 61 -15.46 12.10 2.69
N ILE A 62 -15.60 10.77 2.71
CA ILE A 62 -14.63 9.86 3.35
C ILE A 62 -13.27 9.97 2.65
N PHE A 63 -13.26 10.02 1.32
CA PHE A 63 -12.06 10.25 0.52
C PHE A 63 -11.37 11.56 0.91
N GLY A 64 -12.12 12.66 1.03
CA GLY A 64 -11.58 13.97 1.40
C GLY A 64 -10.97 13.99 2.80
N LEU A 65 -11.61 13.35 3.79
CA LEU A 65 -11.05 13.19 5.14
C LEU A 65 -9.74 12.39 5.10
N ASN A 66 -9.75 11.26 4.40
CA ASN A 66 -8.57 10.40 4.23
C ASN A 66 -7.43 11.14 3.52
N PHE A 67 -7.72 11.84 2.44
CA PHE A 67 -6.77 12.66 1.70
C PHE A 67 -6.14 13.75 2.58
N ALA A 68 -6.96 14.50 3.33
CA ALA A 68 -6.45 15.58 4.20
C ALA A 68 -5.47 15.06 5.25
N VAL A 69 -5.76 13.93 5.90
CA VAL A 69 -4.83 13.32 6.87
C VAL A 69 -3.59 12.76 6.18
N GLY A 70 -3.75 12.17 4.98
CA GLY A 70 -2.64 11.73 4.15
C GLY A 70 -1.65 12.88 3.87
N VAL A 71 -2.15 14.05 3.44
CA VAL A 71 -1.32 15.23 3.19
C VAL A 71 -0.58 15.68 4.46
N VAL A 72 -1.31 15.82 5.58
CA VAL A 72 -0.71 16.30 6.85
C VAL A 72 0.37 15.35 7.36
N THR A 73 0.21 14.04 7.16
CA THR A 73 1.19 13.03 7.59
C THR A 73 2.36 12.85 6.60
N GLY A 74 2.18 13.23 5.34
CA GLY A 74 3.22 13.15 4.30
C GLY A 74 4.25 14.28 4.40
N ILE A 75 3.81 15.51 4.70
CA ILE A 75 4.69 16.67 4.78
C ILE A 75 5.88 16.45 5.76
N PRO A 76 5.69 15.99 7.01
CA PRO A 76 6.81 15.71 7.90
C PRO A 76 7.78 14.65 7.37
N MET A 77 7.28 13.68 6.61
CA MET A 77 8.10 12.62 6.03
C MET A 77 9.08 13.17 4.98
N GLU A 78 8.65 14.13 4.14
CA GLU A 78 9.53 14.81 3.19
C GLU A 78 10.68 15.55 3.91
N PHE A 79 10.40 16.20 5.04
CA PHE A 79 11.43 16.85 5.83
C PHE A 79 12.44 15.87 6.45
N GLN A 80 12.03 14.62 6.72
CA GLN A 80 12.91 13.60 7.30
C GLN A 80 14.05 13.19 6.35
N PHE A 81 13.93 13.38 5.04
CA PHE A 81 15.06 13.22 4.12
C PHE A 81 16.21 14.17 4.43
N GLY A 82 15.92 15.40 4.89
CA GLY A 82 16.93 16.38 5.32
C GLY A 82 17.35 16.24 6.78
N THR A 83 16.44 15.85 7.67
CA THR A 83 16.71 15.81 9.13
C THR A 83 17.22 14.45 9.59
N ASN A 84 16.63 13.35 9.15
CA ASN A 84 16.99 12.01 9.60
C ASN A 84 17.96 11.31 8.65
N TRP A 85 17.89 11.59 7.34
CA TRP A 85 18.61 10.93 6.27
C TRP A 85 19.48 11.88 5.43
N ALA A 86 20.14 12.86 6.09
CA ALA A 86 20.90 13.88 5.38
C ALA A 86 22.05 13.33 4.54
N ASP A 87 22.77 12.32 5.01
CA ASP A 87 23.90 11.75 4.27
C ASP A 87 23.40 10.92 3.06
N PHE A 88 22.25 10.24 3.18
CA PHE A 88 21.57 9.62 2.03
C PHE A 88 21.12 10.68 1.02
N SER A 89 20.51 11.77 1.47
CA SER A 89 20.06 12.86 0.59
C SER A 89 21.22 13.55 -0.13
N LYS A 90 22.39 13.69 0.52
CA LYS A 90 23.60 14.19 -0.13
C LYS A 90 24.12 13.20 -1.19
N TYR A 91 24.10 11.90 -0.89
CA TYR A 91 24.62 10.89 -1.79
C TYR A 91 23.69 10.66 -3.00
N ALA A 92 22.41 10.50 -2.78
CA ALA A 92 21.44 10.07 -3.79
C ALA A 92 20.48 11.15 -4.29
N GLY A 93 20.51 12.37 -3.71
CA GLY A 93 19.55 13.43 -4.00
C GLY A 93 19.50 13.88 -5.46
N GLY A 94 20.62 13.77 -6.19
CA GLY A 94 20.65 14.04 -7.63
C GLY A 94 19.76 13.08 -8.46
N VAL A 95 19.43 11.92 -7.92
CA VAL A 95 18.54 10.92 -8.55
C VAL A 95 17.16 10.95 -7.91
N ILE A 96 17.06 10.63 -6.62
CA ILE A 96 15.76 10.49 -5.95
C ILE A 96 14.99 11.81 -5.84
N GLY A 97 15.67 12.93 -5.72
CA GLY A 97 15.07 14.26 -5.65
C GLY A 97 14.26 14.63 -6.89
N GLN A 98 14.56 14.02 -8.05
CA GLN A 98 13.80 14.29 -9.28
C GLN A 98 12.38 13.74 -9.20
N THR A 99 12.20 12.50 -8.76
CA THR A 99 10.87 11.89 -8.63
C THR A 99 10.07 12.46 -7.47
N LEU A 100 10.71 12.81 -6.35
CA LEU A 100 10.06 13.52 -5.24
C LEU A 100 9.57 14.91 -5.69
N ALA A 101 10.35 15.64 -6.47
CA ALA A 101 9.93 16.92 -7.03
C ALA A 101 8.79 16.76 -8.06
N MET A 102 8.85 15.73 -8.93
CA MET A 102 7.79 15.43 -9.89
C MET A 102 6.50 15.03 -9.19
N GLU A 103 6.57 14.25 -8.12
CA GLU A 103 5.42 13.87 -7.30
C GLU A 103 4.75 15.12 -6.74
N GLY A 104 5.49 15.99 -6.06
CA GLY A 104 4.95 17.22 -5.48
C GLY A 104 4.37 18.18 -6.53
N MET A 105 5.14 18.46 -7.61
CA MET A 105 4.74 19.47 -8.60
C MET A 105 3.64 19.01 -9.55
N PHE A 106 3.64 17.76 -10.00
CA PHE A 106 2.70 17.32 -11.03
C PHE A 106 1.55 16.50 -10.45
N ALA A 107 1.84 15.51 -9.62
CA ALA A 107 0.83 14.59 -9.15
C ALA A 107 0.02 15.19 -7.99
N PHE A 108 0.66 15.64 -6.94
CA PHE A 108 0.00 16.18 -5.76
C PHE A 108 -0.80 17.47 -6.06
N PHE A 109 -0.26 18.40 -6.88
CA PHE A 109 -1.03 19.58 -7.28
C PHE A 109 -2.23 19.22 -8.16
N LEU A 110 -2.11 18.23 -9.05
CA LEU A 110 -3.26 17.75 -9.83
C LEU A 110 -4.33 17.17 -8.91
N GLU A 111 -3.94 16.28 -8.01
CA GLU A 111 -4.86 15.63 -7.08
C GLU A 111 -5.54 16.64 -6.17
N SER A 112 -4.80 17.49 -5.48
CA SER A 112 -5.33 18.48 -4.54
C SER A 112 -6.23 19.53 -5.20
N ALA A 113 -5.91 19.97 -6.42
CA ALA A 113 -6.74 20.90 -7.17
C ALA A 113 -8.11 20.32 -7.51
N PHE A 114 -8.21 19.02 -7.81
CA PHE A 114 -9.45 18.37 -8.21
C PHE A 114 -10.23 17.71 -7.06
N VAL A 115 -9.63 17.50 -5.89
CA VAL A 115 -10.34 16.97 -4.71
C VAL A 115 -11.48 17.89 -4.29
N GLY A 116 -11.27 19.22 -4.27
CA GLY A 116 -12.33 20.19 -4.01
C GLY A 116 -13.45 20.15 -5.04
N ALA A 117 -13.11 19.97 -6.32
CA ALA A 117 -14.06 19.82 -7.40
C ALA A 117 -14.88 18.52 -7.29
N LEU A 118 -14.25 17.44 -6.82
CA LEU A 118 -14.90 16.15 -6.57
C LEU A 118 -15.91 16.24 -5.41
N ILE A 119 -15.56 16.93 -4.32
CA ILE A 119 -16.41 16.98 -3.12
C ILE A 119 -17.56 17.99 -3.27
N TRP A 120 -17.28 19.17 -3.82
CA TRP A 120 -18.23 20.30 -3.86
C TRP A 120 -18.65 20.74 -5.26
N GLY A 121 -18.02 20.19 -6.30
CA GLY A 121 -18.19 20.66 -7.67
C GLY A 121 -19.40 20.11 -8.43
N GLU A 122 -20.14 19.12 -7.90
CA GLU A 122 -21.17 18.38 -8.66
C GLU A 122 -22.19 19.29 -9.36
N LYS A 123 -22.77 20.27 -8.63
CA LYS A 123 -23.78 21.19 -9.17
C LYS A 123 -23.19 22.21 -10.15
N ARG A 124 -21.93 22.64 -9.96
CA ARG A 124 -21.28 23.68 -10.79
C ARG A 124 -20.71 23.10 -12.09
N LEU A 125 -20.11 21.91 -12.01
CA LEU A 125 -19.44 21.26 -13.15
C LEU A 125 -20.40 20.46 -14.02
N GLY A 126 -21.59 20.17 -13.50
CA GLY A 126 -22.53 19.25 -14.13
C GLY A 126 -22.00 17.80 -14.17
N PRO A 127 -22.82 16.85 -14.67
CA PRO A 127 -22.51 15.42 -14.56
C PRO A 127 -21.19 15.01 -15.26
N ARG A 128 -20.91 15.56 -16.45
CA ARG A 128 -19.69 15.22 -17.22
C ARG A 128 -18.45 15.88 -16.63
N GLY A 129 -18.54 17.15 -16.22
CA GLY A 129 -17.43 17.86 -15.57
C GLY A 129 -17.05 17.22 -14.22
N HIS A 130 -18.03 16.80 -13.44
CA HIS A 130 -17.80 16.10 -12.18
C HIS A 130 -17.17 14.71 -12.39
N PHE A 131 -17.53 14.00 -13.46
CA PHE A 131 -16.86 12.75 -13.86
C PHE A 131 -15.40 13.00 -14.24
N ALA A 132 -15.13 14.07 -15.01
CA ALA A 132 -13.75 14.45 -15.34
C ALA A 132 -12.92 14.79 -14.08
N ALA A 133 -13.52 15.46 -13.08
CA ALA A 133 -12.88 15.71 -11.80
C ALA A 133 -12.54 14.40 -11.05
N ALA A 134 -13.45 13.43 -11.04
CA ALA A 134 -13.18 12.11 -10.43
C ALA A 134 -12.04 11.38 -11.14
N ILE A 135 -11.97 11.42 -12.47
CA ILE A 135 -10.84 10.86 -13.25
C ILE A 135 -9.54 11.60 -12.93
N ALA A 136 -9.56 12.93 -12.86
CA ALA A 136 -8.36 13.72 -12.58
C ALA A 136 -7.78 13.40 -11.19
N VAL A 137 -8.63 13.27 -10.16
CA VAL A 137 -8.21 12.84 -8.82
C VAL A 137 -7.63 11.42 -8.85
N ALA A 138 -8.32 10.48 -9.51
CA ALA A 138 -7.82 9.12 -9.62
C ALA A 138 -6.47 9.05 -10.35
N LEU A 139 -6.29 9.76 -11.46
CA LEU A 139 -5.02 9.80 -12.18
C LEU A 139 -3.94 10.50 -11.37
N GLY A 140 -4.25 11.59 -10.68
CA GLY A 140 -3.32 12.30 -9.81
C GLY A 140 -2.74 11.38 -8.74
N SER A 141 -3.58 10.65 -8.02
CA SER A 141 -3.15 9.70 -6.99
C SER A 141 -2.34 8.52 -7.56
N GLN A 142 -2.68 8.04 -8.76
CA GLN A 142 -1.89 6.98 -9.41
C GLN A 142 -0.50 7.48 -9.85
N ILE A 143 -0.41 8.68 -10.41
CA ILE A 143 0.86 9.29 -10.85
C ILE A 143 1.75 9.59 -9.64
N SER A 144 1.18 10.11 -8.54
CA SER A 144 1.89 10.30 -7.27
C SER A 144 2.50 8.98 -6.79
N GLY A 145 1.68 7.94 -6.67
CA GLY A 145 2.16 6.61 -6.28
C GLY A 145 3.24 6.05 -7.22
N TYR A 146 3.15 6.33 -8.53
CA TYR A 146 4.17 5.89 -9.48
C TYR A 146 5.53 6.54 -9.23
N PHE A 147 5.60 7.85 -9.03
CA PHE A 147 6.86 8.55 -8.78
C PHE A 147 7.55 8.08 -7.49
N ILE A 148 6.78 7.86 -6.42
CA ILE A 148 7.31 7.31 -5.17
C ILE A 148 7.85 5.89 -5.38
N LEU A 149 7.13 5.07 -6.16
CA LEU A 149 7.57 3.70 -6.44
C LEU A 149 8.76 3.62 -7.40
N VAL A 150 8.93 4.58 -8.31
CA VAL A 150 10.17 4.72 -9.10
C VAL A 150 11.36 4.96 -8.17
N THR A 151 11.22 5.85 -7.17
CA THR A 151 12.25 6.07 -6.14
C THR A 151 12.59 4.79 -5.39
N ASN A 152 11.58 4.08 -4.88
CA ASN A 152 11.80 2.82 -4.15
C ASN A 152 12.42 1.73 -5.06
N SER A 153 11.95 1.63 -6.30
CA SER A 153 12.47 0.68 -7.28
C SER A 153 13.93 0.95 -7.63
N PHE A 154 14.34 2.21 -7.67
CA PHE A 154 15.74 2.58 -7.82
C PHE A 154 16.57 2.10 -6.61
N MET A 155 16.03 2.22 -5.40
CA MET A 155 16.71 1.73 -4.21
C MET A 155 16.83 0.20 -4.20
N GLN A 156 15.88 -0.52 -4.80
CA GLN A 156 15.90 -1.98 -4.94
C GLN A 156 16.78 -2.47 -6.09
N HIS A 157 16.73 -1.79 -7.23
CA HIS A 157 17.44 -2.13 -8.46
C HIS A 157 17.88 -0.85 -9.17
N PRO A 158 19.07 -0.30 -8.81
CA PRO A 158 19.53 0.99 -9.33
C PRO A 158 19.88 0.90 -10.80
N VAL A 159 19.19 1.71 -11.62
CA VAL A 159 19.42 1.87 -13.05
C VAL A 159 19.34 3.34 -13.48
N GLY A 160 19.98 3.72 -14.57
CA GLY A 160 19.90 5.07 -15.13
C GLY A 160 20.68 6.14 -14.37
N TYR A 161 21.58 5.76 -13.47
CA TYR A 161 22.43 6.65 -12.68
C TYR A 161 23.87 6.71 -13.20
N GLN A 162 24.61 7.72 -12.74
CA GLN A 162 26.06 7.81 -12.83
C GLN A 162 26.64 8.32 -11.51
N ILE A 163 27.93 8.05 -11.31
CA ILE A 163 28.66 8.59 -10.15
C ILE A 163 29.31 9.89 -10.59
N GLU A 164 28.96 10.98 -9.94
CA GLU A 164 29.49 12.30 -10.21
C GLU A 164 30.92 12.47 -9.68
N ALA A 165 31.64 13.50 -10.14
CA ALA A 165 33.03 13.78 -9.72
C ALA A 165 33.20 13.97 -8.20
N ASN A 166 32.13 14.39 -7.49
CA ASN A 166 32.11 14.55 -6.04
C ASN A 166 31.74 13.26 -5.28
N GLY A 167 31.53 12.13 -6.00
CA GLY A 167 31.15 10.84 -5.44
C GLY A 167 29.66 10.67 -5.18
N SER A 168 28.79 11.67 -5.42
CA SER A 168 27.34 11.55 -5.32
C SER A 168 26.74 10.90 -6.57
N LEU A 169 25.45 10.49 -6.48
CA LEU A 169 24.73 9.96 -7.63
C LEU A 169 24.05 11.09 -8.43
N GLY A 170 24.17 11.01 -9.75
CA GLY A 170 23.45 11.83 -10.70
C GLY A 170 22.67 10.97 -11.70
N ILE A 171 21.76 11.58 -12.48
CA ILE A 171 21.01 10.87 -13.52
C ILE A 171 21.84 10.81 -14.81
N ALA A 172 22.14 9.59 -15.26
CA ALA A 172 22.70 9.33 -16.59
C ALA A 172 21.60 9.23 -17.65
N SER A 173 20.46 8.61 -17.31
CA SER A 173 19.33 8.42 -18.22
C SER A 173 18.02 8.52 -17.47
N MET A 174 17.28 9.61 -17.67
CA MET A 174 15.97 9.82 -17.07
C MET A 174 14.96 8.76 -17.53
N SER A 175 15.01 8.36 -18.79
CA SER A 175 14.13 7.31 -19.31
C SER A 175 14.41 5.95 -18.67
N ALA A 176 15.67 5.55 -18.51
CA ALA A 176 16.02 4.29 -17.84
C ALA A 176 15.59 4.32 -16.35
N TYR A 177 15.73 5.47 -15.68
CA TYR A 177 15.29 5.65 -14.30
C TYR A 177 13.77 5.57 -14.15
N LEU A 178 13.01 6.38 -14.94
CA LEU A 178 11.55 6.40 -14.86
C LEU A 178 10.90 5.11 -15.37
N LEU A 179 11.50 4.45 -16.36
CA LEU A 179 10.97 3.22 -16.95
C LEU A 179 11.67 1.96 -16.41
N ASN A 180 12.22 2.03 -15.20
CA ASN A 180 12.78 0.87 -14.52
C ASN A 180 11.76 -0.29 -14.52
N PRO A 181 12.08 -1.48 -15.07
CA PRO A 181 11.15 -2.61 -15.07
C PRO A 181 10.65 -3.01 -13.69
N TRP A 182 11.48 -2.84 -12.65
CA TRP A 182 11.09 -3.07 -11.26
C TRP A 182 9.96 -2.13 -10.84
N ALA A 183 9.99 -0.85 -11.26
CA ALA A 183 8.95 0.13 -10.93
C ALA A 183 7.57 -0.28 -11.46
N PHE A 184 7.48 -0.81 -12.68
CA PHE A 184 6.19 -1.23 -13.24
C PHE A 184 5.58 -2.40 -12.48
N VAL A 185 6.38 -3.41 -12.14
CA VAL A 185 5.90 -4.59 -11.41
C VAL A 185 5.50 -4.20 -10.00
N GLN A 186 6.33 -3.43 -9.30
CA GLN A 186 6.06 -2.95 -7.95
C GLN A 186 4.83 -2.03 -7.92
N PHE A 187 4.68 -1.15 -8.91
CA PHE A 187 3.52 -0.27 -9.03
C PHE A 187 2.23 -1.07 -9.26
N ALA A 188 2.23 -2.02 -10.21
CA ALA A 188 1.06 -2.84 -10.47
C ALA A 188 0.63 -3.64 -9.24
N HIS A 189 1.59 -4.25 -8.52
CA HIS A 189 1.34 -4.98 -7.28
C HIS A 189 0.76 -4.07 -6.20
N ASN A 190 1.37 -2.91 -5.97
CA ASN A 190 0.93 -1.93 -4.97
C ASN A 190 -0.47 -1.37 -5.28
N GLN A 191 -0.76 -1.03 -6.55
CA GLN A 191 -2.08 -0.51 -6.94
C GLN A 191 -3.19 -1.54 -6.75
N LEU A 192 -2.95 -2.80 -7.11
CA LEU A 192 -3.91 -3.87 -6.86
C LEU A 192 -4.14 -4.08 -5.37
N ALA A 193 -3.09 -4.01 -4.56
CA ALA A 193 -3.18 -4.09 -3.11
C ALA A 193 -3.98 -2.91 -2.51
N ALA A 194 -3.84 -1.69 -3.06
CA ALA A 194 -4.67 -0.54 -2.70
C ALA A 194 -6.15 -0.76 -3.07
N ILE A 195 -6.43 -1.33 -4.26
CA ILE A 195 -7.79 -1.68 -4.67
C ILE A 195 -8.38 -2.76 -3.75
N VAL A 196 -7.59 -3.76 -3.32
CA VAL A 196 -8.02 -4.74 -2.30
C VAL A 196 -8.44 -4.02 -1.02
N THR A 197 -7.61 -3.09 -0.52
CA THR A 197 -7.93 -2.31 0.68
C THR A 197 -9.23 -1.51 0.52
N GLY A 198 -9.37 -0.75 -0.55
CA GLY A 198 -10.60 -0.01 -0.86
C GLY A 198 -11.82 -0.92 -0.95
N SER A 199 -11.66 -2.12 -1.56
CA SER A 199 -12.73 -3.11 -1.70
C SER A 199 -13.21 -3.66 -0.36
N PHE A 200 -12.29 -3.97 0.56
CA PHE A 200 -12.63 -4.43 1.90
C PHE A 200 -13.32 -3.34 2.71
N VAL A 201 -12.85 -2.10 2.64
CA VAL A 201 -13.49 -0.96 3.32
C VAL A 201 -14.90 -0.72 2.76
N VAL A 202 -15.08 -0.75 1.44
CA VAL A 202 -16.39 -0.60 0.80
C VAL A 202 -17.33 -1.75 1.20
N ALA A 203 -16.86 -2.99 1.17
CA ALA A 203 -17.64 -4.16 1.57
C ALA A 203 -18.01 -4.11 3.07
N ALA A 204 -17.08 -3.67 3.93
CA ALA A 204 -17.30 -3.57 5.37
C ALA A 204 -18.41 -2.56 5.72
N ILE A 205 -18.42 -1.38 5.08
CA ILE A 205 -19.49 -0.39 5.29
C ILE A 205 -20.81 -0.91 4.73
N GLY A 206 -20.79 -1.60 3.57
CA GLY A 206 -21.99 -2.28 3.06
C GLY A 206 -22.53 -3.34 4.01
N ALA A 207 -21.65 -4.14 4.61
CA ALA A 207 -22.02 -5.15 5.60
C ALA A 207 -22.55 -4.53 6.90
N PHE A 208 -21.95 -3.44 7.37
CA PHE A 208 -22.44 -2.68 8.51
C PHE A 208 -23.88 -2.19 8.29
N TYR A 209 -24.16 -1.57 7.15
CA TYR A 209 -25.51 -1.10 6.83
C TYR A 209 -26.51 -2.27 6.71
N ALA A 210 -26.13 -3.37 6.07
CA ALA A 210 -26.98 -4.55 5.95
C ALA A 210 -27.31 -5.16 7.33
N LEU A 211 -26.32 -5.31 8.22
CA LEU A 211 -26.51 -5.82 9.60
C LEU A 211 -27.40 -4.93 10.45
N ARG A 212 -27.35 -3.62 10.22
CA ARG A 212 -28.16 -2.64 10.96
C ARG A 212 -29.53 -2.37 10.31
N GLY A 213 -29.79 -2.92 9.14
CA GLY A 213 -31.00 -2.63 8.34
C GLY A 213 -31.08 -1.18 7.86
N LEU A 214 -29.91 -0.51 7.70
CA LEU A 214 -29.79 0.88 7.26
C LEU A 214 -29.47 0.93 5.76
N HIS A 215 -29.97 1.96 5.06
CA HIS A 215 -29.62 2.26 3.66
C HIS A 215 -29.57 1.02 2.75
N PRO A 216 -30.65 0.24 2.59
CA PRO A 216 -30.62 -1.08 1.93
C PRO A 216 -30.14 -1.05 0.49
N ILE A 217 -30.42 0.02 -0.25
CA ILE A 217 -29.96 0.20 -1.65
C ILE A 217 -28.44 0.37 -1.67
N GLN A 218 -27.92 1.20 -0.79
CA GLN A 218 -26.48 1.49 -0.70
C GLN A 218 -25.72 0.29 -0.10
N ALA A 219 -26.27 -0.36 0.92
CA ALA A 219 -25.71 -1.60 1.48
C ALA A 219 -25.46 -2.64 0.38
N LYS A 220 -26.48 -2.89 -0.45
CA LYS A 220 -26.39 -3.82 -1.57
C LYS A 220 -25.39 -3.37 -2.63
N LEU A 221 -25.37 -2.07 -2.97
CA LEU A 221 -24.43 -1.52 -3.94
C LEU A 221 -22.98 -1.69 -3.47
N TYR A 222 -22.69 -1.37 -2.20
CA TYR A 222 -21.35 -1.47 -1.63
C TYR A 222 -20.89 -2.92 -1.48
N LEU A 223 -21.74 -3.82 -1.00
CA LEU A 223 -21.45 -5.25 -0.92
C LEU A 223 -21.12 -5.83 -2.30
N ARG A 224 -21.94 -5.53 -3.31
CA ARG A 224 -21.71 -6.00 -4.69
C ARG A 224 -20.39 -5.49 -5.27
N ALA A 225 -20.17 -4.18 -5.17
CA ALA A 225 -18.96 -3.57 -5.71
C ALA A 225 -17.72 -4.05 -4.96
N GLY A 226 -17.73 -3.98 -3.62
CA GLY A 226 -16.58 -4.34 -2.80
C GLY A 226 -16.19 -5.82 -2.93
N THR A 227 -17.15 -6.76 -2.87
CA THR A 227 -16.82 -8.18 -2.96
C THR A 227 -16.32 -8.58 -4.35
N PHE A 228 -16.96 -8.08 -5.43
CA PHE A 228 -16.57 -8.43 -6.79
C PHE A 228 -15.21 -7.83 -7.18
N VAL A 229 -15.02 -6.52 -6.95
CA VAL A 229 -13.75 -5.87 -7.24
C VAL A 229 -12.64 -6.43 -6.33
N GLY A 230 -12.97 -6.70 -5.05
CA GLY A 230 -12.04 -7.30 -4.10
C GLY A 230 -11.58 -8.70 -4.52
N LEU A 231 -12.46 -9.53 -5.08
CA LEU A 231 -12.07 -10.84 -5.61
C LEU A 231 -11.07 -10.70 -6.77
N ILE A 232 -11.40 -9.86 -7.76
CA ILE A 232 -10.54 -9.66 -8.93
C ILE A 232 -9.18 -9.10 -8.51
N ALA A 233 -9.17 -8.06 -7.68
CA ALA A 233 -7.95 -7.42 -7.22
C ALA A 233 -7.09 -8.37 -6.36
N SER A 234 -7.71 -9.15 -5.45
CA SER A 234 -7.00 -10.14 -4.63
C SER A 234 -6.37 -11.25 -5.48
N PHE A 235 -7.04 -11.69 -6.54
CA PHE A 235 -6.46 -12.66 -7.46
C PHE A 235 -5.29 -12.04 -8.25
N LEU A 236 -5.47 -10.83 -8.79
CA LEU A 236 -4.44 -10.17 -9.61
C LEU A 236 -3.23 -9.71 -8.79
N VAL A 237 -3.40 -9.36 -7.51
CA VAL A 237 -2.26 -9.02 -6.64
C VAL A 237 -1.40 -10.23 -6.31
N ALA A 238 -2.00 -11.43 -6.20
CA ALA A 238 -1.27 -12.68 -6.03
C ALA A 238 -0.69 -13.16 -7.37
N PHE A 239 -1.50 -13.20 -8.42
CA PHE A 239 -1.18 -13.67 -9.77
C PHE A 239 -1.72 -12.66 -10.80
N PRO A 240 -0.92 -11.99 -11.64
CA PRO A 240 0.51 -12.21 -11.91
C PRO A 240 1.46 -11.31 -11.12
N THR A 241 0.98 -10.25 -10.41
CA THR A 241 1.90 -9.21 -9.93
C THR A 241 2.78 -9.66 -8.77
N GLY A 242 2.23 -10.42 -7.83
CA GLY A 242 3.01 -11.00 -6.72
C GLY A 242 4.05 -12.03 -7.22
N ASP A 243 3.66 -12.88 -8.15
CA ASP A 243 4.56 -13.83 -8.81
C ASP A 243 5.71 -13.12 -9.51
N GLN A 244 5.43 -12.06 -10.30
CA GLN A 244 6.47 -11.28 -10.97
C GLN A 244 7.38 -10.56 -9.99
N GLN A 245 6.84 -10.02 -8.90
CA GLN A 245 7.63 -9.38 -7.84
C GLN A 245 8.61 -10.38 -7.21
N ALA A 246 8.15 -11.59 -6.85
CA ALA A 246 9.00 -12.63 -6.29
C ALA A 246 10.09 -13.09 -7.27
N LYS A 247 9.77 -13.21 -8.56
CA LYS A 247 10.74 -13.54 -9.61
C LYS A 247 11.81 -12.45 -9.78
N MET A 248 11.43 -11.18 -9.69
CA MET A 248 12.40 -10.08 -9.75
C MET A 248 13.34 -10.12 -8.54
N VAL A 249 12.82 -10.37 -7.33
CA VAL A 249 13.65 -10.58 -6.14
C VAL A 249 14.58 -11.76 -6.36
N GLY A 250 14.09 -12.90 -6.81
CA GLY A 250 14.92 -14.09 -7.07
C GLY A 250 16.06 -13.86 -8.06
N ASN A 251 15.80 -13.07 -9.10
CA ASN A 251 16.79 -12.81 -10.16
C ASN A 251 17.82 -11.73 -9.79
N HIS A 252 17.44 -10.71 -9.01
CA HIS A 252 18.29 -9.55 -8.74
C HIS A 252 18.81 -9.50 -7.29
N GLN A 253 18.11 -10.16 -6.38
CA GLN A 253 18.41 -10.17 -4.95
C GLN A 253 18.27 -11.59 -4.37
N PRO A 254 19.06 -12.58 -4.86
CA PRO A 254 18.86 -13.98 -4.45
C PRO A 254 19.09 -14.22 -2.95
N VAL A 255 19.92 -13.43 -2.27
CA VAL A 255 20.09 -13.48 -0.81
C VAL A 255 18.79 -13.08 -0.09
N THR A 256 18.07 -12.08 -0.61
CA THR A 256 16.76 -11.66 -0.10
C THR A 256 15.73 -12.77 -0.27
N LEU A 257 15.66 -13.43 -1.44
CA LEU A 257 14.79 -14.59 -1.64
C LEU A 257 15.08 -15.71 -0.64
N ALA A 258 16.36 -16.05 -0.43
CA ALA A 258 16.77 -17.05 0.54
C ALA A 258 16.31 -16.71 1.97
N ALA A 259 16.43 -15.44 2.36
CA ALA A 259 15.99 -14.96 3.66
C ALA A 259 14.45 -14.96 3.82
N MET A 260 13.72 -14.54 2.79
CA MET A 260 12.25 -14.57 2.76
C MET A 260 11.69 -15.97 2.95
N GLU A 261 12.37 -16.98 2.37
CA GLU A 261 11.96 -18.38 2.42
C GLU A 261 12.58 -19.15 3.59
N GLY A 262 13.43 -18.49 4.41
CA GLY A 262 14.15 -19.15 5.50
C GLY A 262 15.10 -20.26 5.05
N LYS A 263 15.59 -20.14 3.81
CA LYS A 263 16.43 -21.14 3.15
C LYS A 263 17.91 -20.88 3.44
N PHE A 264 18.52 -21.70 4.30
CA PHE A 264 19.94 -21.56 4.65
C PHE A 264 20.85 -22.29 3.64
N GLU A 265 20.48 -23.48 3.21
CA GLU A 265 21.27 -24.28 2.27
C GLU A 265 20.74 -24.16 0.83
N GLY A 266 21.62 -23.87 -0.14
CA GLY A 266 21.28 -23.84 -1.55
C GLY A 266 21.05 -25.26 -2.11
N GLY A 267 20.29 -25.36 -3.22
CA GLY A 267 20.07 -26.65 -3.86
C GLY A 267 19.03 -26.63 -4.97
N PRO A 268 19.03 -27.69 -5.82
CA PRO A 268 17.99 -27.90 -6.82
C PRO A 268 16.72 -28.43 -6.13
N ARG A 269 15.57 -28.28 -6.84
CA ARG A 269 14.25 -28.74 -6.36
C ARG A 269 13.90 -28.18 -4.99
N ALA A 270 14.25 -26.91 -4.76
CA ALA A 270 14.02 -26.23 -3.49
C ALA A 270 12.53 -26.23 -3.14
N PRO A 271 12.17 -26.63 -1.91
CA PRO A 271 10.78 -26.57 -1.45
C PRO A 271 10.37 -25.13 -1.14
N VAL A 272 9.05 -24.87 -1.18
CA VAL A 272 8.42 -23.73 -0.50
C VAL A 272 8.05 -24.19 0.90
N ALA A 273 8.45 -23.44 1.90
CA ALA A 273 7.96 -23.63 3.27
C ALA A 273 6.61 -22.94 3.43
N LEU A 274 5.56 -23.69 3.70
CA LEU A 274 4.24 -23.13 4.04
C LEU A 274 4.24 -22.61 5.49
N ILE A 275 4.89 -23.34 6.38
CA ILE A 275 5.06 -23.04 7.80
C ILE A 275 6.46 -23.43 8.19
N GLY A 276 7.10 -22.65 9.06
CA GLY A 276 8.42 -22.93 9.61
C GLY A 276 8.86 -21.84 10.57
N GLN A 277 9.98 -22.07 11.25
CA GLN A 277 10.58 -21.10 12.14
C GLN A 277 12.06 -20.98 11.76
N PRO A 278 12.47 -19.88 11.11
CA PRO A 278 13.87 -19.69 10.75
C PRO A 278 14.72 -19.53 12.03
N ASN A 279 15.77 -20.33 12.13
CA ASN A 279 16.69 -20.32 13.26
C ASN A 279 18.08 -19.92 12.75
N VAL A 280 18.41 -18.64 12.91
CA VAL A 280 19.68 -18.09 12.42
C VAL A 280 20.88 -18.67 13.18
N ALA A 281 20.73 -19.03 14.47
CA ALA A 281 21.80 -19.57 15.26
C ALA A 281 22.21 -20.97 14.77
N THR A 282 21.25 -21.83 14.40
CA THR A 282 21.46 -23.18 13.89
C THR A 282 21.49 -23.26 12.37
N GLN A 283 21.23 -22.12 11.70
CA GLN A 283 21.17 -21.97 10.23
C GLN A 283 20.26 -23.01 9.57
N ARG A 284 19.06 -23.14 10.09
CA ARG A 284 18.04 -24.04 9.54
C ARG A 284 16.63 -23.49 9.77
N LEU A 285 15.68 -24.03 9.01
CA LEU A 285 14.27 -23.83 9.26
C LEU A 285 13.77 -24.95 10.19
N ASP A 286 13.29 -24.59 11.39
CA ASP A 286 12.75 -25.54 12.36
C ASP A 286 11.27 -25.84 12.05
N ASN A 287 10.87 -27.10 12.25
CA ASN A 287 9.50 -27.62 12.08
C ASN A 287 8.84 -27.23 10.73
N PRO A 288 9.51 -27.38 9.57
CA PRO A 288 8.94 -26.94 8.31
C PRO A 288 7.83 -27.86 7.82
N ILE A 289 6.76 -27.24 7.27
CA ILE A 289 5.79 -27.91 6.39
C ILE A 289 6.10 -27.42 4.98
N GLU A 290 6.57 -28.31 4.12
CA GLU A 290 7.14 -27.93 2.82
C GLU A 290 6.42 -28.57 1.64
N VAL A 291 6.39 -27.85 0.51
CA VAL A 291 5.99 -28.37 -0.80
C VAL A 291 7.24 -28.57 -1.66
N PRO A 292 7.69 -29.81 -1.90
CA PRO A 292 8.94 -30.08 -2.61
C PRO A 292 8.98 -29.52 -4.03
N GLY A 293 10.10 -28.84 -4.36
CA GLY A 293 10.35 -28.28 -5.70
C GLY A 293 9.55 -27.02 -6.04
N ALA A 294 8.58 -26.61 -5.20
CA ALA A 294 7.70 -25.51 -5.51
C ALA A 294 8.45 -24.16 -5.57
N LEU A 295 9.46 -23.91 -4.72
CA LEU A 295 10.24 -22.68 -4.76
C LEU A 295 11.05 -22.57 -6.07
N SER A 296 11.69 -23.67 -6.47
CA SER A 296 12.40 -23.71 -7.77
C SER A 296 11.49 -23.36 -8.94
N PHE A 297 10.26 -23.88 -8.93
CA PHE A 297 9.29 -23.60 -9.98
C PHE A 297 8.77 -22.14 -9.92
N LEU A 298 8.39 -21.65 -8.75
CA LEU A 298 7.86 -20.28 -8.59
C LEU A 298 8.92 -19.22 -8.91
N ALA A 299 10.16 -19.42 -8.48
CA ALA A 299 11.23 -18.45 -8.71
C ALA A 299 11.72 -18.45 -10.17
N TYR A 300 11.87 -19.63 -10.79
CA TYR A 300 12.59 -19.78 -12.06
C TYR A 300 11.85 -20.56 -13.15
N GLY A 301 10.61 -20.97 -12.92
CA GLY A 301 9.75 -21.64 -13.91
C GLY A 301 10.04 -23.14 -14.13
N HIS A 302 11.01 -23.73 -13.43
CA HIS A 302 11.39 -25.15 -13.56
C HIS A 302 11.59 -25.80 -12.20
N PHE A 303 11.00 -26.95 -11.96
CA PHE A 303 11.14 -27.70 -10.69
C PHE A 303 12.59 -28.10 -10.37
N GLY A 304 13.47 -28.22 -11.35
CA GLY A 304 14.86 -28.59 -11.19
C GLY A 304 15.82 -27.41 -10.97
N SER A 305 15.36 -26.18 -11.03
CA SER A 305 16.21 -25.00 -10.90
C SER A 305 16.91 -24.96 -9.53
N PHE A 306 18.16 -24.52 -9.54
CA PHE A 306 18.92 -24.28 -8.32
C PHE A 306 18.44 -22.98 -7.67
N VAL A 307 18.14 -23.03 -6.39
CA VAL A 307 17.84 -21.86 -5.55
C VAL A 307 18.95 -21.70 -4.56
N HIS A 308 19.55 -20.51 -4.49
CA HIS A 308 20.58 -20.19 -3.52
C HIS A 308 20.02 -20.18 -2.11
N GLY A 309 20.85 -20.64 -1.15
CA GLY A 309 20.62 -20.48 0.28
C GLY A 309 21.42 -19.33 0.85
N LEU A 310 21.11 -18.92 2.08
CA LEU A 310 21.83 -17.85 2.78
C LEU A 310 23.33 -18.17 2.91
N ASN A 311 23.69 -19.43 3.11
CA ASN A 311 25.08 -19.86 3.26
C ASN A 311 25.91 -19.74 1.97
N ASP A 312 25.29 -19.54 0.82
CA ASP A 312 25.98 -19.26 -0.43
C ASP A 312 26.51 -17.80 -0.50
N PHE A 313 26.15 -16.95 0.45
CA PHE A 313 26.51 -15.54 0.52
C PHE A 313 27.29 -15.20 1.79
N PRO A 314 28.17 -14.19 1.73
CA PRO A 314 28.87 -13.72 2.93
C PRO A 314 27.86 -13.14 3.94
N LYS A 315 28.13 -13.31 5.23
CA LYS A 315 27.21 -12.92 6.31
C LYS A 315 26.90 -11.43 6.39
N ASP A 316 27.80 -10.60 5.93
CA ASP A 316 27.61 -9.14 5.86
C ASP A 316 26.67 -8.69 4.71
N ALA A 317 26.35 -9.60 3.79
CA ALA A 317 25.31 -9.40 2.77
C ALA A 317 23.92 -9.90 3.21
N TRP A 318 23.82 -10.60 4.36
CA TRP A 318 22.54 -11.10 4.83
C TRP A 318 21.64 -9.95 5.31
N PRO A 319 20.31 -10.04 5.10
CA PRO A 319 19.36 -9.11 5.73
C PRO A 319 19.50 -9.09 7.27
N ASP A 320 19.43 -7.91 7.87
CA ASP A 320 19.68 -7.70 9.31
C ASP A 320 18.74 -8.52 10.23
N ASN A 321 17.53 -8.85 9.78
CA ASN A 321 16.47 -9.45 10.60
C ASN A 321 15.71 -10.51 9.80
N ILE A 322 16.32 -11.66 9.64
CA ILE A 322 15.83 -12.76 8.80
C ILE A 322 14.48 -13.30 9.31
N GLU A 323 14.35 -13.47 10.63
CA GLU A 323 13.12 -13.99 11.23
C GLU A 323 11.94 -13.07 10.96
N LEU A 324 12.12 -11.76 11.17
CA LEU A 324 11.05 -10.79 10.92
C LEU A 324 10.70 -10.70 9.42
N LEU A 325 11.70 -10.78 8.55
CA LEU A 325 11.51 -10.82 7.10
C LEU A 325 10.69 -12.04 6.67
N TYR A 326 11.07 -13.22 7.16
CA TYR A 326 10.37 -14.48 6.90
C TYR A 326 8.89 -14.40 7.31
N TYR A 327 8.61 -14.01 8.55
CA TYR A 327 7.24 -13.92 9.04
C TYR A 327 6.44 -12.85 8.31
N SER A 328 7.03 -11.70 7.98
CA SER A 328 6.36 -10.66 7.21
C SER A 328 5.90 -11.19 5.86
N PHE A 329 6.77 -11.88 5.14
CA PHE A 329 6.46 -12.47 3.84
C PHE A 329 5.37 -13.54 3.93
N HIS A 330 5.51 -14.50 4.83
CA HIS A 330 4.58 -15.62 4.95
C HIS A 330 3.19 -15.21 5.44
N ILE A 331 3.09 -14.26 6.38
CA ILE A 331 1.79 -13.76 6.84
C ILE A 331 1.12 -12.93 5.73
N MET A 332 1.89 -12.12 4.96
CA MET A 332 1.35 -11.38 3.81
C MET A 332 0.72 -12.34 2.79
N ILE A 333 1.42 -13.40 2.38
CA ILE A 333 0.91 -14.38 1.40
C ILE A 333 -0.32 -15.12 1.96
N THR A 334 -0.28 -15.50 3.22
CA THR A 334 -1.41 -16.17 3.88
C THR A 334 -2.65 -15.29 3.88
N LEU A 335 -2.51 -14.02 4.25
CA LEU A 335 -3.62 -13.05 4.21
C LEU A 335 -4.12 -12.86 2.77
N GLY A 336 -3.23 -12.70 1.80
CA GLY A 336 -3.61 -12.58 0.38
C GLY A 336 -4.43 -13.78 -0.11
N THR A 337 -4.04 -14.99 0.28
CA THR A 337 -4.80 -16.22 -0.02
C THR A 337 -6.19 -16.21 0.63
N LEU A 338 -6.25 -15.82 1.91
CA LEU A 338 -7.53 -15.70 2.63
C LEU A 338 -8.44 -14.64 2.01
N PHE A 339 -7.89 -13.55 1.45
CA PHE A 339 -8.69 -12.52 0.75
C PHE A 339 -9.35 -13.08 -0.51
N ILE A 340 -8.64 -13.90 -1.30
CA ILE A 340 -9.21 -14.56 -2.48
C ILE A 340 -10.37 -15.48 -2.05
N ILE A 341 -10.16 -16.27 -1.01
CA ILE A 341 -11.18 -17.20 -0.50
C ILE A 341 -12.40 -16.45 0.02
N LEU A 342 -12.21 -15.45 0.89
CA LEU A 342 -13.29 -14.68 1.48
C LEU A 342 -14.09 -13.92 0.42
N MET A 343 -13.40 -13.16 -0.45
CA MET A 343 -14.07 -12.37 -1.48
C MET A 343 -14.70 -13.25 -2.55
N GLY A 344 -14.11 -14.41 -2.86
CA GLY A 344 -14.68 -15.41 -3.75
C GLY A 344 -15.97 -15.99 -3.19
N PHE A 345 -15.98 -16.40 -1.93
CA PHE A 345 -17.17 -16.91 -1.27
C PHE A 345 -18.25 -15.84 -1.14
N ALA A 346 -17.89 -14.61 -0.74
CA ALA A 346 -18.84 -13.50 -0.64
C ALA A 346 -19.45 -13.12 -2.00
N THR A 347 -18.64 -13.09 -3.07
CA THR A 347 -19.12 -12.84 -4.44
C THR A 347 -20.08 -13.94 -4.90
N LEU A 348 -19.78 -15.21 -4.63
CA LEU A 348 -20.65 -16.33 -4.94
C LEU A 348 -21.99 -16.22 -4.20
N GLN A 349 -21.98 -15.88 -2.91
CA GLN A 349 -23.21 -15.68 -2.13
C GLN A 349 -24.01 -14.48 -2.62
N ASN A 350 -23.33 -13.41 -3.03
CA ASN A 350 -23.97 -12.24 -3.65
C ASN A 350 -24.65 -12.60 -4.97
N TRP A 351 -23.98 -13.39 -5.84
CA TRP A 351 -24.55 -13.86 -7.09
C TRP A 351 -25.79 -14.76 -6.87
N ARG A 352 -25.77 -15.57 -5.80
CA ARG A 352 -26.91 -16.40 -5.39
C ARG A 352 -28.03 -15.62 -4.70
N GLY A 353 -27.87 -14.32 -4.47
CA GLY A 353 -28.84 -13.48 -3.74
C GLY A 353 -28.94 -13.80 -2.25
N ARG A 354 -27.93 -14.44 -1.67
CA ARG A 354 -27.92 -14.90 -0.26
C ARG A 354 -26.98 -14.12 0.64
N LEU A 355 -26.19 -13.18 0.10
CA LEU A 355 -25.19 -12.44 0.86
C LEU A 355 -25.84 -11.60 1.97
N GLU A 356 -26.89 -10.86 1.63
CA GLU A 356 -27.60 -9.96 2.55
C GLU A 356 -28.30 -10.69 3.72
N SER A 357 -28.62 -11.98 3.55
CA SER A 357 -29.21 -12.83 4.59
C SER A 357 -28.18 -13.64 5.39
N SER A 358 -26.92 -13.61 5.01
CA SER A 358 -25.85 -14.37 5.64
C SER A 358 -25.19 -13.57 6.76
N THR A 359 -25.85 -13.48 7.93
CA THR A 359 -25.40 -12.66 9.08
C THR A 359 -23.94 -12.92 9.46
N LEU A 360 -23.49 -14.19 9.53
CA LEU A 360 -22.11 -14.52 9.87
C LEU A 360 -21.13 -13.96 8.82
N LEU A 361 -21.42 -14.09 7.53
CA LEU A 361 -20.55 -13.58 6.47
C LEU A 361 -20.50 -12.05 6.46
N LEU A 362 -21.61 -11.38 6.74
CA LEU A 362 -21.64 -9.92 6.91
C LEU A 362 -20.77 -9.47 8.09
N TRP A 363 -20.79 -10.18 9.23
CA TRP A 363 -19.88 -9.90 10.35
C TRP A 363 -18.43 -10.09 9.96
N VAL A 364 -18.10 -11.16 9.24
CA VAL A 364 -16.74 -11.42 8.76
C VAL A 364 -16.29 -10.30 7.82
N LEU A 365 -17.10 -9.92 6.83
CA LEU A 365 -16.78 -8.82 5.91
C LEU A 365 -16.59 -7.50 6.62
N MET A 366 -17.46 -7.19 7.61
CA MET A 366 -17.38 -5.97 8.38
C MET A 366 -16.09 -5.87 9.21
N LEU A 367 -15.67 -6.98 9.82
CA LEU A 367 -14.48 -7.02 10.68
C LEU A 367 -13.18 -7.28 9.91
N ALA A 368 -13.25 -7.65 8.64
CA ALA A 368 -12.09 -7.99 7.84
C ALA A 368 -11.35 -6.76 7.26
N PHE A 369 -11.91 -5.55 7.32
CA PHE A 369 -11.30 -4.37 6.70
C PHE A 369 -9.88 -4.00 7.18
N PRO A 370 -9.42 -4.33 8.41
CA PRO A 370 -8.06 -4.02 8.82
C PRO A 370 -7.01 -4.94 8.18
N PHE A 371 -7.38 -6.16 7.79
CA PHE A 371 -6.40 -7.16 7.31
C PHE A 371 -5.66 -6.76 6.02
N PRO A 372 -6.27 -6.11 5.02
CA PRO A 372 -5.52 -5.57 3.88
C PRO A 372 -4.46 -4.54 4.27
N TYR A 373 -4.72 -3.69 5.25
CA TYR A 373 -3.71 -2.76 5.79
C TYR A 373 -2.55 -3.51 6.43
N ILE A 374 -2.85 -4.56 7.20
CA ILE A 374 -1.84 -5.44 7.80
C ILE A 374 -1.02 -6.13 6.71
N ALA A 375 -1.66 -6.72 5.70
CA ALA A 375 -0.97 -7.39 4.60
C ALA A 375 -0.05 -6.44 3.82
N ASN A 376 -0.49 -5.22 3.56
CA ASN A 376 0.33 -4.19 2.90
C ASN A 376 1.52 -3.75 3.77
N THR A 377 1.31 -3.59 5.08
CA THR A 377 2.39 -3.29 6.03
C THR A 377 3.44 -4.40 6.00
N LEU A 378 3.01 -5.65 6.04
CA LEU A 378 3.91 -6.81 5.97
C LEU A 378 4.62 -6.90 4.61
N GLY A 379 3.94 -6.54 3.50
CA GLY A 379 4.55 -6.45 2.18
C GLY A 379 5.65 -5.39 2.12
N TRP A 380 5.41 -4.20 2.67
CA TRP A 380 6.44 -3.17 2.79
C TRP A 380 7.58 -3.59 3.71
N MET A 381 7.29 -4.24 4.85
CA MET A 381 8.32 -4.81 5.72
C MET A 381 9.15 -5.85 4.96
N THR A 382 8.54 -6.71 4.16
CA THR A 382 9.24 -7.68 3.31
C THR A 382 10.22 -6.99 2.36
N THR A 383 9.76 -5.94 1.67
CA THR A 383 10.57 -5.17 0.71
C THR A 383 11.73 -4.46 1.41
N GLU A 384 11.48 -3.77 2.52
CA GLU A 384 12.47 -2.92 3.19
C GLU A 384 13.44 -3.69 4.08
N LEU A 385 12.98 -4.76 4.74
CA LEU A 385 13.88 -5.66 5.49
C LEU A 385 14.72 -6.52 4.55
N GLY A 386 14.13 -6.96 3.43
CA GLY A 386 14.83 -7.76 2.43
C GLY A 386 15.97 -7.03 1.74
N ARG A 387 15.86 -5.70 1.59
CA ARG A 387 16.93 -4.88 1.02
C ARG A 387 18.11 -4.68 1.96
N GLN A 388 17.93 -4.83 3.28
CA GLN A 388 19.04 -4.65 4.21
C GLN A 388 20.19 -5.61 3.93
N PRO A 389 21.45 -5.20 4.20
CA PRO A 389 21.89 -3.97 4.88
C PRO A 389 21.97 -2.73 3.98
N TRP A 390 21.41 -2.77 2.77
CA TRP A 390 21.52 -1.70 1.77
C TRP A 390 20.39 -0.67 1.90
N LEU A 391 20.74 0.58 1.73
CA LEU A 391 19.80 1.67 1.48
C LEU A 391 19.54 1.83 -0.04
N ILE A 392 20.60 1.70 -0.86
CA ILE A 392 20.52 1.46 -2.30
C ILE A 392 21.27 0.17 -2.57
N TYR A 393 20.57 -0.83 -3.09
CA TYR A 393 21.10 -2.19 -3.24
C TYR A 393 22.43 -2.22 -4.02
N GLY A 394 23.46 -2.77 -3.39
CA GLY A 394 24.80 -2.87 -3.95
C GLY A 394 25.61 -1.57 -4.04
N LEU A 395 25.05 -0.41 -3.67
CA LEU A 395 25.73 0.89 -3.80
C LEU A 395 25.95 1.59 -2.47
N PHE A 396 24.96 1.58 -1.56
CA PHE A 396 25.02 2.42 -0.36
C PHE A 396 24.36 1.72 0.84
N HIS A 397 25.11 1.60 1.93
CA HIS A 397 24.60 0.92 3.13
C HIS A 397 23.70 1.81 3.97
N THR A 398 22.71 1.21 4.64
CA THR A 398 21.79 1.91 5.55
C THR A 398 22.51 2.60 6.69
N ARG A 399 23.57 2.01 7.23
CA ARG A 399 24.40 2.56 8.32
C ARG A 399 25.12 3.86 7.95
N ASP A 400 25.26 4.16 6.65
CA ASP A 400 25.98 5.34 6.16
C ASP A 400 25.03 6.48 5.81
N GLY A 401 23.69 6.25 5.82
CA GLY A 401 22.70 7.19 5.29
C GLY A 401 22.08 8.15 6.30
N TYR A 402 22.12 7.83 7.59
CA TYR A 402 21.50 8.68 8.61
C TYR A 402 22.30 9.95 8.92
N SER A 403 21.62 10.94 9.48
CA SER A 403 22.20 12.26 9.81
C SER A 403 23.11 12.17 11.03
N LYS A 404 24.41 12.37 10.85
CA LYS A 404 25.41 12.29 11.94
C LYS A 404 25.42 13.53 12.86
N VAL A 405 24.74 14.61 12.44
CA VAL A 405 24.68 15.88 13.20
C VAL A 405 23.47 15.94 14.15
N VAL A 406 22.55 15.00 14.08
CA VAL A 406 21.35 14.93 14.94
C VAL A 406 21.64 13.97 16.09
N SER A 407 21.48 14.44 17.32
CA SER A 407 21.71 13.64 18.51
C SER A 407 20.57 12.60 18.73
N ASN A 408 20.89 11.55 19.53
CA ASN A 408 19.87 10.58 19.97
C ASN A 408 18.71 11.27 20.69
N GLY A 409 19.00 12.28 21.52
CA GLY A 409 18.00 13.03 22.27
C GLY A 409 17.03 13.76 21.35
N ASP A 410 17.52 14.39 20.29
CA ASP A 410 16.69 15.10 19.31
C ASP A 410 15.82 14.12 18.49
N ALA A 411 16.40 12.99 18.09
CA ALA A 411 15.65 11.95 17.36
C ALA A 411 14.53 11.33 18.22
N ILE A 412 14.79 11.05 19.51
CA ILE A 412 13.79 10.55 20.45
C ILE A 412 12.71 11.60 20.71
N PHE A 413 13.10 12.86 20.92
CA PHE A 413 12.15 13.95 21.15
C PHE A 413 11.19 14.11 19.96
N THR A 414 11.72 14.14 18.74
CA THR A 414 10.90 14.25 17.53
C THR A 414 10.04 13.02 17.29
N LEU A 415 10.54 11.80 17.58
CA LEU A 415 9.75 10.57 17.52
C LEU A 415 8.53 10.62 18.47
N ILE A 416 8.72 11.05 19.71
CA ILE A 416 7.63 11.22 20.69
C ILE A 416 6.64 12.27 20.18
N GLY A 417 7.14 13.40 19.66
CA GLY A 417 6.30 14.45 19.09
C GLY A 417 5.44 13.97 17.93
N PHE A 418 6.03 13.26 16.95
CA PHE A 418 5.27 12.69 15.82
C PHE A 418 4.30 11.60 16.27
N THR A 419 4.68 10.76 17.23
CA THR A 419 3.77 9.73 17.77
C THR A 419 2.55 10.37 18.42
N GLY A 420 2.72 11.41 19.24
CA GLY A 420 1.62 12.15 19.86
C GLY A 420 0.73 12.85 18.83
N LEU A 421 1.34 13.55 17.86
CA LEU A 421 0.59 14.23 16.79
C LEU A 421 -0.23 13.23 15.95
N TYR A 422 0.38 12.13 15.53
CA TYR A 422 -0.28 11.14 14.69
C TYR A 422 -1.36 10.38 15.45
N PHE A 423 -1.18 10.15 16.76
CA PHE A 423 -2.25 9.62 17.61
C PHE A 423 -3.47 10.53 17.60
N VAL A 424 -3.30 11.85 17.81
CA VAL A 424 -4.40 12.82 17.77
C VAL A 424 -5.06 12.85 16.40
N LEU A 425 -4.27 12.89 15.31
CA LEU A 425 -4.81 12.85 13.94
C LEU A 425 -5.58 11.55 13.67
N GLY A 426 -5.10 10.41 14.16
CA GLY A 426 -5.78 9.14 14.03
C GLY A 426 -7.14 9.11 14.74
N VAL A 427 -7.20 9.62 15.99
CA VAL A 427 -8.46 9.73 16.74
C VAL A 427 -9.44 10.65 16.01
N LEU A 428 -8.99 11.80 15.54
CA LEU A 428 -9.82 12.73 14.76
C LEU A 428 -10.31 12.09 13.45
N PHE A 429 -9.44 11.42 12.72
CA PHE A 429 -9.79 10.72 11.47
C PHE A 429 -10.86 9.65 11.72
N LEU A 430 -10.65 8.79 12.69
CA LEU A 430 -11.61 7.73 13.03
C LEU A 430 -12.94 8.30 13.49
N GLY A 431 -12.91 9.33 14.33
CA GLY A 431 -14.14 9.99 14.83
C GLY A 431 -14.93 10.67 13.70
N LEU A 432 -14.25 11.41 12.81
CA LEU A 432 -14.91 12.09 11.70
C LEU A 432 -15.42 11.09 10.66
N THR A 433 -14.65 10.07 10.34
CA THR A 433 -15.06 9.01 9.41
C THR A 433 -16.26 8.24 9.96
N TRP A 434 -16.21 7.86 11.25
CA TRP A 434 -17.35 7.23 11.91
C TRP A 434 -18.61 8.10 11.88
N ARG A 435 -18.46 9.40 12.10
CA ARG A 435 -19.59 10.36 12.02
C ARG A 435 -20.22 10.35 10.62
N GLU A 436 -19.43 10.35 9.55
CA GLU A 436 -19.97 10.28 8.18
C GLU A 436 -20.61 8.92 7.89
N ILE A 437 -20.03 7.81 8.36
CA ILE A 437 -20.62 6.46 8.24
C ILE A 437 -21.95 6.38 9.00
N ALA A 438 -22.01 6.90 10.23
CA ALA A 438 -23.22 6.88 11.06
C ALA A 438 -24.35 7.76 10.48
N LYS A 439 -23.98 8.88 9.83
CA LYS A 439 -24.93 9.74 9.13
C LYS A 439 -25.49 9.06 7.86
N GLY A 440 -24.66 8.27 7.18
CA GLY A 440 -24.98 7.57 5.94
C GLY A 440 -25.02 8.45 4.70
N PRO A 441 -25.36 7.86 3.54
CA PRO A 441 -25.59 8.59 2.28
C PRO A 441 -26.75 9.58 2.44
N ASP A 442 -26.58 10.81 1.94
CA ASP A 442 -27.65 11.80 1.90
C ASP A 442 -28.72 11.32 0.92
N GLU A 443 -29.91 11.01 1.39
CA GLU A 443 -31.10 11.02 0.56
C GLU A 443 -31.34 12.49 0.21
N GLU A 444 -31.35 12.85 -1.09
CA GLU A 444 -31.88 14.16 -1.48
C GLU A 444 -33.30 14.23 -0.92
N ALA A 445 -33.57 15.27 -0.11
CA ALA A 445 -34.93 15.60 0.27
C ALA A 445 -35.72 15.68 -1.05
N VAL A 446 -36.63 14.75 -1.25
CA VAL A 446 -37.57 14.77 -2.38
C VAL A 446 -38.23 16.12 -2.26
N ILE A 447 -37.84 17.05 -3.14
CA ILE A 447 -38.54 18.34 -3.30
C ILE A 447 -39.90 17.93 -3.84
N THR A 448 -40.85 17.70 -2.94
CA THR A 448 -42.25 17.64 -3.30
C THR A 448 -42.58 19.00 -3.95
N PRO A 449 -42.97 19.03 -5.23
CA PRO A 449 -43.38 20.30 -5.84
C PRO A 449 -44.55 20.80 -4.98
N HIS A 450 -44.35 21.96 -4.33
CA HIS A 450 -45.45 22.71 -3.74
C HIS A 450 -46.49 22.88 -4.84
N LYS A 451 -47.61 22.16 -4.71
CA LYS A 451 -48.85 22.55 -5.39
C LYS A 451 -49.14 23.95 -4.91
N GLU A 452 -48.84 24.94 -5.75
CA GLU A 452 -49.41 26.26 -5.60
C GLU A 452 -50.93 26.06 -5.59
N ALA A 453 -51.54 26.29 -4.44
CA ALA A 453 -52.95 26.43 -4.30
C ALA A 453 -53.35 27.74 -5.05
N ILE A 454 -53.88 27.56 -6.25
CA ILE A 454 -54.63 28.61 -6.92
C ILE A 454 -55.93 28.74 -6.13
N ALA A 455 -56.09 29.82 -5.40
CA ALA A 455 -57.35 30.37 -4.96
C ALA A 455 -57.53 31.76 -5.54
#